data_bafabb5b85620d96c2b23e2ba3589440
#
_entry.id   bafabb5b85620d96c2b23e2ba3589440
#
_cell.length_a   1.000
_cell.length_b   1.000
_cell.length_c   1.000
_cell.angle_alpha   90.00
_cell.angle_beta   90.00
_cell.angle_gamma   90.00
#
_symmetry.space_group_name_H-M   'P 1'
#
loop_
_entity.id
_entity.type
_entity.pdbx_description
1 polymer ?
#
loop_
_entity_poly.entity_id
_entity_poly.type
_entity_poly.pdbx_seq_one_letter_code
_entity_poly.pdbx_strand_id
1 'polypeptide(L)'
;MPHLDRYEADGIAEAPEDYDPEAELEARLRAEAELDDRDQAEGRAGAGGRVRPRALEADDDDDHWRRQQRRRRAADREADGEDDEEEEEFEVDIENYDCPLREWITRERTKTEIRRKFSRFLRKYADGEDGELVYRKRIREMCVSNGASLEVSYNDLARREPMLAIWVADAPADMLEIFNEVAKAEALKLYPAYEAITRDVFVRITKLPIVDQIRDIRQAHLNCLIKISGVVTRRTGVFPQLREVMYDCGKCGFIVGPIAQRKGSDETRPGSCPECQSKGPWRVNAEKTVYRNYQKMTLQESPGEVPAGRIPRSKEIILLHDLIDQARPGDEVEITGIYTNNFESSLNRANGFPVFSTYVEANHLSRKGDANAATNLTDEDKEEIRRLARDPQIARRIIKSIAPSIHGLSLIHI
;
A
#
# COMPACT_ATOMS: atom_id res chain seq x y z
N MET A 1 -32.88 35.45 11.10
CA MET A 1 -32.06 36.00 10.03
C MET A 1 -30.62 35.94 10.49
N PRO A 2 -29.77 35.02 10.06
CA PRO A 2 -28.38 34.97 10.43
C PRO A 2 -27.57 35.91 9.54
N HIS A 3 -26.69 36.66 10.17
CA HIS A 3 -25.68 37.51 9.54
C HIS A 3 -24.74 36.66 8.67
N LEU A 4 -24.70 36.92 7.41
CA LEU A 4 -23.65 36.47 6.49
C LEU A 4 -22.45 37.40 6.73
N ASP A 5 -21.36 36.82 7.22
CA ASP A 5 -20.06 37.47 7.30
C ASP A 5 -19.61 37.81 5.89
N ARG A 6 -19.57 39.11 5.58
CA ARG A 6 -18.88 39.66 4.43
C ARG A 6 -17.38 39.61 4.75
N TYR A 7 -16.65 38.72 4.09
CA TYR A 7 -15.23 38.91 3.93
C TYR A 7 -15.02 40.09 3.01
N GLU A 8 -14.63 41.23 3.54
CA GLU A 8 -14.04 42.32 2.79
C GLU A 8 -12.62 41.81 2.36
N ALA A 9 -12.40 41.75 1.08
CA ALA A 9 -11.07 41.55 0.51
C ALA A 9 -10.27 42.83 0.77
N ASP A 10 -9.59 42.89 1.90
CA ASP A 10 -8.57 43.91 2.14
C ASP A 10 -7.46 43.72 1.12
N GLY A 11 -7.26 44.79 0.35
CA GLY A 11 -6.45 44.84 -0.84
C GLY A 11 -5.04 44.32 -0.63
N ILE A 12 -4.67 43.37 -1.48
CA ILE A 12 -3.30 43.14 -1.85
C ILE A 12 -2.85 44.46 -2.50
N ALA A 13 -2.03 45.22 -1.79
CA ALA A 13 -1.41 46.41 -2.37
C ALA A 13 -0.65 45.98 -3.64
N GLU A 14 -1.08 46.47 -4.79
CA GLU A 14 -0.32 46.31 -6.02
C GLU A 14 1.08 46.87 -5.80
N ALA A 15 2.08 46.07 -6.12
CA ALA A 15 3.47 46.50 -6.04
C ALA A 15 3.61 47.76 -6.90
N PRO A 16 4.32 48.80 -6.45
CA PRO A 16 4.55 50.00 -7.25
C PRO A 16 5.20 49.61 -8.57
N GLU A 17 4.75 50.26 -9.65
CA GLU A 17 5.20 50.00 -11.05
C GLU A 17 6.72 50.13 -11.27
N ASP A 18 7.49 50.67 -10.32
CA ASP A 18 8.94 50.83 -10.34
C ASP A 18 9.66 49.82 -9.39
N TYR A 19 9.17 48.58 -9.23
CA TYR A 19 9.84 47.58 -8.38
C TYR A 19 11.07 47.01 -9.11
N ASP A 20 12.28 47.44 -8.65
CA ASP A 20 13.55 46.91 -9.11
C ASP A 20 14.10 45.89 -8.09
N PRO A 21 14.04 44.60 -8.38
CA PRO A 21 14.47 43.52 -7.48
C PRO A 21 16.00 43.53 -7.23
N GLU A 22 16.80 44.08 -8.18
CA GLU A 22 18.25 44.17 -8.01
C GLU A 22 18.61 45.26 -7.00
N ALA A 23 17.91 46.41 -7.05
CA ALA A 23 18.13 47.50 -6.09
C ALA A 23 17.73 47.10 -4.66
N GLU A 24 16.70 46.30 -4.47
CA GLU A 24 16.30 45.77 -3.14
C GLU A 24 17.32 44.77 -2.60
N LEU A 25 17.87 43.91 -3.46
CA LEU A 25 18.93 42.97 -3.08
C LEU A 25 20.20 43.68 -2.63
N GLU A 26 20.62 44.73 -3.39
CA GLU A 26 21.77 45.56 -3.01
C GLU A 26 21.55 46.31 -1.69
N ALA A 27 20.32 46.82 -1.47
CA ALA A 27 20.00 47.49 -0.21
C ALA A 27 20.04 46.53 0.98
N ARG A 28 19.57 45.29 0.81
CA ARG A 28 19.68 44.23 1.85
C ARG A 28 21.13 43.87 2.15
N LEU A 29 21.96 43.70 1.13
CA LEU A 29 23.40 43.38 1.33
C LEU A 29 24.15 44.49 2.02
N ARG A 30 23.82 45.77 1.72
CA ARG A 30 24.41 46.92 2.43
C ARG A 30 23.97 46.99 3.90
N ALA A 31 22.70 46.73 4.18
CA ALA A 31 22.17 46.69 5.55
C ALA A 31 22.77 45.54 6.37
N GLU A 32 23.02 44.39 5.77
CA GLU A 32 23.72 43.27 6.43
C GLU A 32 25.19 43.60 6.72
N ALA A 33 25.90 44.26 5.79
CA ALA A 33 27.28 44.67 5.99
C ALA A 33 27.41 45.71 7.12
N GLU A 34 26.49 46.67 7.19
CA GLU A 34 26.45 47.67 8.27
C GLU A 34 26.16 47.04 9.65
N LEU A 35 25.33 45.96 9.69
CA LEU A 35 25.10 45.22 10.92
C LEU A 35 26.30 44.39 11.36
N ASP A 36 27.00 43.77 10.42
CA ASP A 36 28.24 43.01 10.72
C ASP A 36 29.36 43.93 11.24
N ASP A 37 29.53 45.11 10.63
CA ASP A 37 30.51 46.13 11.08
C ASP A 37 30.18 46.67 12.49
N ARG A 38 28.88 46.84 12.78
CA ARG A 38 28.40 47.29 14.09
C ARG A 38 28.63 46.23 15.18
N ASP A 39 28.34 44.96 14.86
CA ASP A 39 28.56 43.84 15.78
C ASP A 39 30.04 43.59 16.04
N GLN A 40 30.92 43.86 15.06
CA GLN A 40 32.38 43.86 15.26
C GLN A 40 32.87 45.03 16.13
N ALA A 41 32.28 46.21 15.95
CA ALA A 41 32.64 47.41 16.75
C ALA A 41 32.17 47.29 18.21
N GLU A 42 31.04 46.59 18.47
CA GLU A 42 30.50 46.38 19.82
C GLU A 42 31.10 45.17 20.55
N GLY A 43 32.09 44.46 19.98
CA GLY A 43 32.77 43.33 20.61
C GLY A 43 31.90 42.11 20.87
N ARG A 44 30.75 42.01 20.19
CA ARG A 44 29.79 40.89 20.32
C ARG A 44 30.08 39.70 19.43
N ALA A 45 31.18 39.70 18.70
CA ALA A 45 31.59 38.62 17.79
C ALA A 45 32.12 37.38 18.53
N GLY A 46 31.38 36.84 19.50
CA GLY A 46 31.88 35.69 20.25
C GLY A 46 30.87 34.78 20.95
N ALA A 47 29.60 35.11 20.99
CA ALA A 47 28.66 34.29 21.76
C ALA A 47 27.29 34.15 21.08
N GLY A 48 27.20 33.39 20.01
CA GLY A 48 25.92 33.05 19.38
C GLY A 48 26.11 32.84 17.89
N GLY A 49 26.58 31.64 17.50
CA GLY A 49 26.80 31.29 16.10
C GLY A 49 25.54 31.42 15.26
N ARG A 50 25.36 32.57 14.61
CA ARG A 50 24.55 32.65 13.40
C ARG A 50 25.30 31.89 12.32
N VAL A 51 24.77 30.74 11.94
CA VAL A 51 25.20 29.99 10.77
C VAL A 51 25.00 30.91 9.57
N ARG A 52 26.08 31.50 9.06
CA ARG A 52 26.08 32.16 7.76
C ARG A 52 25.61 31.14 6.72
N PRO A 53 24.65 31.44 5.84
CA PRO A 53 24.49 30.67 4.63
C PRO A 53 25.77 30.88 3.82
N ARG A 54 26.63 29.87 3.82
CA ARG A 54 27.87 29.82 3.03
C ARG A 54 27.41 29.91 1.56
N ALA A 55 27.74 31.04 0.94
CA ALA A 55 27.56 31.19 -0.50
C ALA A 55 28.27 30.03 -1.21
N LEU A 56 27.53 29.29 -1.98
CA LEU A 56 27.86 28.38 -3.06
C LEU A 56 29.38 28.32 -3.40
N GLU A 57 30.13 27.57 -2.65
CA GLU A 57 31.22 26.77 -3.17
C GLU A 57 30.61 25.38 -3.43
N ALA A 58 29.98 25.28 -4.60
CA ALA A 58 29.37 24.09 -5.12
C ALA A 58 30.45 23.16 -5.66
N ASP A 59 31.13 22.37 -4.84
CA ASP A 59 31.83 21.18 -5.34
C ASP A 59 32.30 20.23 -4.23
N ASP A 60 32.53 20.70 -2.98
CA ASP A 60 33.07 19.84 -1.93
C ASP A 60 31.98 19.05 -1.15
N ASP A 61 30.77 19.58 -1.02
CA ASP A 61 29.68 18.89 -0.30
C ASP A 61 29.09 17.74 -1.09
N ASP A 62 29.05 17.84 -2.43
CA ASP A 62 28.59 16.75 -3.31
C ASP A 62 29.58 15.57 -3.29
N ASP A 63 30.88 15.82 -3.18
CA ASP A 63 31.86 14.76 -3.07
C ASP A 63 31.88 14.11 -1.69
N HIS A 64 31.61 14.86 -0.63
CA HIS A 64 31.47 14.32 0.71
C HIS A 64 30.22 13.42 0.82
N TRP A 65 29.10 13.85 0.22
CA TRP A 65 27.86 13.09 0.17
C TRP A 65 28.01 11.82 -0.68
N ARG A 66 28.66 11.92 -1.84
CA ARG A 66 29.01 10.78 -2.71
C ARG A 66 29.96 9.80 -2.03
N ARG A 67 30.95 10.28 -1.27
CA ARG A 67 31.86 9.43 -0.45
C ARG A 67 31.11 8.74 0.69
N GLN A 68 30.20 9.44 1.36
CA GLN A 68 29.38 8.84 2.42
C GLN A 68 28.39 7.80 1.85
N GLN A 69 27.83 8.05 0.68
CA GLN A 69 26.98 7.09 -0.02
C GLN A 69 27.76 5.85 -0.49
N ARG A 70 29.00 6.06 -1.00
CA ARG A 70 29.88 4.94 -1.35
C ARG A 70 30.31 4.11 -0.14
N ARG A 71 30.58 4.74 1.00
CA ARG A 71 30.89 4.03 2.25
C ARG A 71 29.68 3.25 2.79
N ARG A 72 28.47 3.83 2.72
CA ARG A 72 27.24 3.09 3.06
C ARG A 72 26.99 1.92 2.13
N ARG A 73 27.19 2.10 0.82
CA ARG A 73 27.07 1.01 -0.17
C ARG A 73 28.14 -0.07 0.00
N ALA A 74 29.34 0.28 0.44
CA ALA A 74 30.39 -0.68 0.75
C ALA A 74 30.10 -1.45 2.04
N ALA A 75 29.66 -0.78 3.10
CA ALA A 75 29.24 -1.42 4.34
C ALA A 75 28.00 -2.31 4.14
N ASP A 76 27.04 -1.88 3.30
CA ASP A 76 25.89 -2.68 2.91
C ASP A 76 26.28 -3.95 2.13
N ARG A 77 27.38 -3.90 1.33
CA ARG A 77 27.92 -5.06 0.60
C ARG A 77 28.72 -6.02 1.50
N GLU A 78 29.44 -5.49 2.48
CA GLU A 78 30.15 -6.32 3.46
C GLU A 78 29.18 -7.04 4.41
N ALA A 79 28.10 -6.37 4.83
CA ALA A 79 27.04 -6.99 5.62
C ALA A 79 26.23 -8.05 4.84
N ASP A 80 26.05 -7.88 3.51
CA ASP A 80 25.41 -8.90 2.65
C ASP A 80 26.35 -10.09 2.36
N GLY A 81 27.69 -9.95 2.48
CA GLY A 81 28.68 -11.00 2.24
C GLY A 81 28.86 -11.95 3.43
N GLU A 82 28.71 -11.44 4.66
CA GLU A 82 28.86 -12.25 5.87
C GLU A 82 27.67 -13.19 6.11
N ASP A 83 26.46 -12.81 5.67
CA ASP A 83 25.26 -13.66 5.80
C ASP A 83 25.21 -14.80 4.74
N ASP A 84 25.98 -14.70 3.63
CA ASP A 84 25.96 -15.71 2.55
C ASP A 84 26.87 -16.95 2.84
N GLU A 85 27.88 -16.83 3.69
CA GLU A 85 28.85 -17.92 3.96
C GLU A 85 28.32 -18.97 4.95
N GLU A 86 27.34 -18.64 5.81
CA GLU A 86 26.78 -19.59 6.80
C GLU A 86 25.55 -20.39 6.31
N GLU A 87 25.02 -20.11 5.10
CA GLU A 87 23.71 -20.63 4.67
C GLU A 87 23.75 -21.80 3.65
N GLU A 88 24.89 -22.40 3.34
CA GLU A 88 24.96 -23.42 2.27
C GLU A 88 24.49 -24.84 2.64
N GLU A 89 24.09 -25.15 3.87
CA GLU A 89 24.00 -26.55 4.32
C GLU A 89 22.64 -27.26 4.25
N PHE A 90 21.52 -26.65 3.87
CA PHE A 90 20.25 -27.37 3.79
C PHE A 90 19.36 -26.96 2.63
N GLU A 91 19.65 -27.45 1.42
CA GLU A 91 18.64 -27.51 0.37
C GLU A 91 17.65 -28.64 0.67
N VAL A 92 16.50 -28.30 1.18
CA VAL A 92 15.34 -29.20 1.16
C VAL A 92 14.87 -29.28 -0.30
N ASP A 93 14.81 -30.51 -0.86
CA ASP A 93 14.20 -30.74 -2.17
C ASP A 93 12.73 -30.29 -2.15
N ILE A 94 12.52 -29.06 -2.65
CA ILE A 94 11.24 -28.36 -2.64
C ILE A 94 10.30 -28.93 -3.70
N GLU A 95 10.83 -29.73 -4.65
CA GLU A 95 10.09 -30.25 -5.79
C GLU A 95 9.26 -31.51 -5.49
N ASN A 96 9.61 -32.27 -4.46
CA ASN A 96 8.92 -33.52 -4.11
C ASN A 96 8.23 -33.42 -2.76
N TYR A 97 6.92 -33.20 -2.76
CA TYR A 97 6.11 -33.22 -1.54
C TYR A 97 5.17 -34.44 -1.53
N ASP A 98 5.26 -35.24 -0.45
CA ASP A 98 4.47 -36.47 -0.24
C ASP A 98 3.09 -36.21 0.41
N CYS A 99 2.73 -34.95 0.64
CA CYS A 99 1.51 -34.57 1.36
C CYS A 99 0.84 -33.35 0.71
N PRO A 100 -0.43 -33.05 1.03
CA PRO A 100 -1.11 -31.85 0.54
C PRO A 100 -0.28 -30.59 0.80
N LEU A 101 -0.19 -29.71 -0.21
CA LEU A 101 0.66 -28.52 -0.20
C LEU A 101 0.54 -27.69 1.08
N ARG A 102 -0.67 -27.54 1.63
CA ARG A 102 -0.92 -26.79 2.87
C ARG A 102 -0.28 -27.40 4.11
N GLU A 103 -0.37 -28.72 4.25
CA GLU A 103 0.27 -29.42 5.37
C GLU A 103 1.79 -29.33 5.26
N TRP A 104 2.30 -29.37 4.03
CA TRP A 104 3.73 -29.27 3.75
C TRP A 104 4.27 -27.86 4.07
N ILE A 105 3.58 -26.79 3.67
CA ILE A 105 3.93 -25.41 4.01
C ILE A 105 3.92 -25.18 5.54
N THR A 106 3.05 -25.86 6.28
CA THR A 106 2.93 -25.68 7.73
C THR A 106 4.11 -26.24 8.52
N ARG A 107 4.95 -27.12 7.92
CA ARG A 107 6.13 -27.69 8.57
C ARG A 107 7.19 -26.61 8.81
N GLU A 108 7.78 -26.58 10.00
CA GLU A 108 8.76 -25.55 10.39
C GLU A 108 10.00 -25.51 9.47
N ARG A 109 10.48 -26.65 8.99
CA ARG A 109 11.61 -26.71 8.05
C ARG A 109 11.28 -26.01 6.73
N THR A 110 10.09 -26.27 6.19
CA THR A 110 9.62 -25.65 4.95
C THR A 110 9.39 -24.16 5.11
N LYS A 111 8.81 -23.74 6.25
CA LYS A 111 8.64 -22.31 6.57
C LYS A 111 9.98 -21.58 6.61
N THR A 112 10.98 -22.18 7.24
CA THR A 112 12.33 -21.58 7.31
C THR A 112 12.94 -21.42 5.93
N GLU A 113 12.77 -22.40 5.05
CA GLU A 113 13.28 -22.36 3.68
C GLU A 113 12.54 -21.32 2.83
N ILE A 114 11.20 -21.22 2.96
CA ILE A 114 10.41 -20.19 2.32
C ILE A 114 10.84 -18.80 2.80
N ARG A 115 11.06 -18.62 4.11
CA ARG A 115 11.56 -17.36 4.68
C ARG A 115 12.91 -16.99 4.08
N ARG A 116 13.84 -17.94 3.98
CA ARG A 116 15.18 -17.74 3.42
C ARG A 116 15.11 -17.32 1.94
N LYS A 117 14.37 -18.07 1.11
CA LYS A 117 14.21 -17.77 -0.32
C LYS A 117 13.55 -16.42 -0.56
N PHE A 118 12.49 -16.11 0.18
CA PHE A 118 11.81 -14.82 0.03
C PHE A 118 12.65 -13.64 0.54
N SER A 119 13.40 -13.80 1.63
CA SER A 119 14.35 -12.80 2.12
C SER A 119 15.45 -12.53 1.09
N ARG A 120 16.03 -13.61 0.50
CA ARG A 120 17.00 -13.50 -0.60
C ARG A 120 16.41 -12.78 -1.82
N PHE A 121 15.16 -13.08 -2.18
CA PHE A 121 14.47 -12.40 -3.26
C PHE A 121 14.33 -10.89 -2.98
N LEU A 122 13.88 -10.48 -1.79
CA LEU A 122 13.74 -9.06 -1.43
C LEU A 122 15.07 -8.30 -1.43
N ARG A 123 16.18 -8.98 -1.06
CA ARG A 123 17.50 -8.36 -0.99
C ARG A 123 18.21 -8.27 -2.33
N LYS A 124 18.12 -9.33 -3.16
CA LYS A 124 18.96 -9.50 -4.36
C LYS A 124 18.24 -9.27 -5.69
N TYR A 125 16.93 -8.97 -5.68
CA TYR A 125 16.21 -8.74 -6.93
C TYR A 125 16.56 -7.36 -7.51
N ALA A 126 17.22 -7.40 -8.69
CA ALA A 126 17.51 -6.21 -9.48
C ALA A 126 16.75 -6.31 -10.81
N ASP A 127 16.15 -5.22 -11.26
CA ASP A 127 15.46 -5.12 -12.56
C ASP A 127 16.29 -4.24 -13.49
N GLY A 128 16.53 -4.74 -14.73
CA GLY A 128 17.21 -4.01 -15.78
C GLY A 128 18.74 -3.98 -15.70
N GLU A 129 19.33 -3.21 -16.63
CA GLU A 129 20.79 -3.08 -16.81
C GLU A 129 21.46 -2.25 -15.68
N ASP A 130 20.69 -1.43 -14.97
CA ASP A 130 21.20 -0.54 -13.92
C ASP A 130 21.51 -1.25 -12.58
N GLY A 131 21.10 -2.50 -12.42
CA GLY A 131 21.36 -3.29 -11.21
C GLY A 131 20.79 -2.68 -9.91
N GLU A 132 19.78 -1.81 -10.01
CA GLU A 132 19.15 -1.20 -8.84
C GLU A 132 18.28 -2.25 -8.10
N LEU A 133 18.45 -2.36 -6.78
CA LEU A 133 17.70 -3.29 -5.94
C LEU A 133 16.27 -2.76 -5.70
N VAL A 134 15.33 -3.21 -6.55
CA VAL A 134 13.96 -2.69 -6.63
C VAL A 134 13.21 -2.81 -5.30
N TYR A 135 13.23 -3.98 -4.67
CA TYR A 135 12.47 -4.20 -3.44
C TYR A 135 13.09 -3.53 -2.23
N ARG A 136 14.42 -3.43 -2.18
CA ARG A 136 15.11 -2.66 -1.13
C ARG A 136 14.76 -1.17 -1.18
N LYS A 137 14.59 -0.63 -2.40
CA LYS A 137 14.10 0.74 -2.61
C LYS A 137 12.64 0.89 -2.15
N ARG A 138 11.76 -0.02 -2.55
CA ARG A 138 10.35 -0.01 -2.13
C ARG A 138 10.19 -0.12 -0.61
N ILE A 139 11.00 -0.95 0.06
CA ILE A 139 11.01 -1.03 1.53
C ILE A 139 11.43 0.31 2.14
N ARG A 140 12.44 0.98 1.59
CA ARG A 140 12.85 2.32 2.05
C ARG A 140 11.73 3.35 1.84
N GLU A 141 11.11 3.38 0.68
CA GLU A 141 9.99 4.26 0.35
C GLU A 141 8.80 4.02 1.30
N MET A 142 8.46 2.76 1.55
CA MET A 142 7.43 2.37 2.52
C MET A 142 7.75 2.88 3.92
N CYS A 143 8.99 2.71 4.39
CA CYS A 143 9.40 3.17 5.72
C CYS A 143 9.41 4.71 5.82
N VAL A 144 9.81 5.42 4.77
CA VAL A 144 9.79 6.89 4.71
C VAL A 144 8.36 7.44 4.71
N SER A 145 7.45 6.79 3.99
CA SER A 145 6.03 7.17 3.94
C SER A 145 5.21 6.69 5.14
N ASN A 146 5.81 5.95 6.08
CA ASN A 146 5.12 5.28 7.20
C ASN A 146 3.99 4.35 6.73
N GLY A 147 4.16 3.72 5.57
CA GLY A 147 3.20 2.79 4.99
C GLY A 147 3.25 1.42 5.67
N ALA A 148 2.16 0.67 5.65
CA ALA A 148 2.09 -0.69 6.19
C ALA A 148 2.15 -1.77 5.09
N SER A 149 2.22 -1.41 3.83
CA SER A 149 2.11 -2.31 2.68
C SER A 149 3.34 -2.27 1.79
N LEU A 150 3.85 -3.47 1.48
CA LEU A 150 4.93 -3.69 0.52
C LEU A 150 4.35 -4.34 -0.74
N GLU A 151 4.40 -3.64 -1.87
CA GLU A 151 3.95 -4.19 -3.15
C GLU A 151 5.01 -5.10 -3.76
N VAL A 152 4.63 -6.35 -4.05
CA VAL A 152 5.45 -7.36 -4.70
C VAL A 152 4.79 -7.77 -6.01
N SER A 153 5.52 -7.68 -7.12
CA SER A 153 5.03 -8.11 -8.42
C SER A 153 5.09 -9.63 -8.54
N TYR A 154 3.96 -10.24 -8.91
CA TYR A 154 3.90 -11.69 -9.16
C TYR A 154 4.84 -12.12 -10.28
N ASN A 155 4.97 -11.31 -11.34
CA ASN A 155 5.83 -11.62 -12.47
C ASN A 155 7.31 -11.65 -12.06
N ASP A 156 7.73 -10.75 -11.18
CA ASP A 156 9.11 -10.69 -10.70
C ASP A 156 9.42 -11.91 -9.81
N LEU A 157 8.44 -12.27 -8.94
CA LEU A 157 8.55 -13.48 -8.13
C LEU A 157 8.62 -14.74 -8.99
N ALA A 158 7.78 -14.85 -10.04
CA ALA A 158 7.75 -15.99 -10.94
C ALA A 158 9.04 -16.12 -11.78
N ARG A 159 9.69 -15.02 -12.12
CA ARG A 159 10.98 -15.02 -12.84
C ARG A 159 12.13 -15.52 -11.97
N ARG A 160 12.15 -15.14 -10.71
CA ARG A 160 13.28 -15.47 -9.80
C ARG A 160 13.07 -16.77 -9.05
N GLU A 161 11.89 -16.95 -8.49
CA GLU A 161 11.50 -18.08 -7.64
C GLU A 161 10.14 -18.64 -8.08
N PRO A 162 10.10 -19.44 -9.18
CA PRO A 162 8.84 -19.91 -9.77
C PRO A 162 8.03 -20.79 -8.82
N MET A 163 8.68 -21.57 -7.95
CA MET A 163 8.00 -22.42 -6.98
C MET A 163 7.22 -21.60 -5.95
N LEU A 164 7.82 -20.51 -5.43
CA LEU A 164 7.12 -19.62 -4.50
C LEU A 164 5.91 -18.96 -5.15
N ALA A 165 6.01 -18.59 -6.43
CA ALA A 165 4.89 -18.01 -7.18
C ALA A 165 3.70 -18.97 -7.31
N ILE A 166 3.96 -20.25 -7.62
CA ILE A 166 2.93 -21.30 -7.71
C ILE A 166 2.27 -21.49 -6.33
N TRP A 167 3.03 -21.59 -5.26
CA TRP A 167 2.49 -21.80 -3.92
C TRP A 167 1.70 -20.60 -3.40
N VAL A 168 2.08 -19.37 -3.77
CA VAL A 168 1.27 -18.18 -3.46
C VAL A 168 -0.07 -18.22 -4.19
N ALA A 169 -0.12 -18.77 -5.40
CA ALA A 169 -1.39 -18.91 -6.11
C ALA A 169 -2.31 -19.98 -5.48
N ASP A 170 -1.75 -21.14 -5.06
CA ASP A 170 -2.52 -22.29 -4.56
C ASP A 170 -2.84 -22.22 -3.06
N ALA A 171 -1.93 -21.69 -2.25
CA ALA A 171 -2.08 -21.57 -0.80
C ALA A 171 -1.73 -20.16 -0.29
N PRO A 172 -2.44 -19.12 -0.78
CA PRO A 172 -2.07 -17.72 -0.49
C PRO A 172 -2.15 -17.35 0.98
N ALA A 173 -3.07 -17.92 1.76
CA ALA A 173 -3.27 -17.56 3.16
C ALA A 173 -2.01 -17.83 4.00
N ASP A 174 -1.47 -19.05 3.90
CA ASP A 174 -0.30 -19.48 4.67
C ASP A 174 0.99 -18.81 4.14
N MET A 175 1.11 -18.67 2.81
CA MET A 175 2.25 -18.04 2.18
C MET A 175 2.36 -16.55 2.49
N LEU A 176 1.24 -15.82 2.44
CA LEU A 176 1.22 -14.38 2.76
C LEU A 176 1.53 -14.12 4.23
N GLU A 177 1.15 -15.02 5.15
CA GLU A 177 1.52 -14.90 6.56
C GLU A 177 3.05 -14.95 6.71
N ILE A 178 3.70 -15.94 6.09
CA ILE A 178 5.17 -16.07 6.09
C ILE A 178 5.83 -14.86 5.42
N PHE A 179 5.30 -14.40 4.29
CA PHE A 179 5.83 -13.25 3.57
C PHE A 179 5.74 -11.95 4.39
N ASN A 180 4.65 -11.76 5.11
CA ASN A 180 4.48 -10.61 6.00
C ASN A 180 5.52 -10.61 7.14
N GLU A 181 5.79 -11.78 7.73
CA GLU A 181 6.83 -11.93 8.76
C GLU A 181 8.22 -11.56 8.21
N VAL A 182 8.56 -12.06 7.02
CA VAL A 182 9.85 -11.77 6.37
C VAL A 182 9.95 -10.29 6.00
N ALA A 183 8.91 -9.72 5.39
CA ALA A 183 8.91 -8.31 5.02
C ALA A 183 9.05 -7.40 6.24
N LYS A 184 8.41 -7.75 7.37
CA LYS A 184 8.59 -7.07 8.65
C LYS A 184 10.04 -7.18 9.14
N ALA A 185 10.62 -8.39 9.12
CA ALA A 185 12.01 -8.61 9.54
C ALA A 185 13.01 -7.80 8.68
N GLU A 186 12.83 -7.78 7.36
CA GLU A 186 13.69 -6.99 6.46
C GLU A 186 13.52 -5.47 6.66
N ALA A 187 12.29 -5.00 6.92
CA ALA A 187 12.05 -3.59 7.26
C ALA A 187 12.73 -3.18 8.57
N LEU A 188 12.66 -4.04 9.60
CA LEU A 188 13.30 -3.79 10.90
C LEU A 188 14.82 -3.84 10.84
N LYS A 189 15.42 -4.65 9.96
CA LYS A 189 16.88 -4.63 9.72
C LYS A 189 17.36 -3.29 9.19
N LEU A 190 16.57 -2.66 8.30
CA LEU A 190 16.89 -1.34 7.76
C LEU A 190 16.57 -0.21 8.74
N TYR A 191 15.47 -0.32 9.48
CA TYR A 191 14.94 0.70 10.38
C TYR A 191 14.43 0.08 11.69
N PRO A 192 15.28 -0.16 12.69
CA PRO A 192 14.89 -0.81 13.95
C PRO A 192 13.76 -0.09 14.71
N ALA A 193 13.68 1.25 14.60
CA ALA A 193 12.64 2.05 15.24
C ALA A 193 11.25 1.93 14.57
N TYR A 194 11.15 1.28 13.41
CA TYR A 194 9.90 1.17 12.66
C TYR A 194 8.80 0.35 13.37
N GLU A 195 9.19 -0.55 14.28
CA GLU A 195 8.25 -1.33 15.09
C GLU A 195 7.33 -0.46 15.96
N ALA A 196 7.81 0.71 16.40
CA ALA A 196 7.02 1.66 17.18
C ALA A 196 5.93 2.35 16.33
N ILE A 197 6.13 2.47 15.01
CA ILE A 197 5.20 3.13 14.08
C ILE A 197 4.16 2.14 13.57
N THR A 198 4.61 0.99 13.06
CA THR A 198 3.73 -0.01 12.43
C THR A 198 4.01 -1.40 13.00
N ARG A 199 2.99 -2.02 13.60
CA ARG A 199 3.13 -3.36 14.19
C ARG A 199 3.28 -4.46 13.14
N ASP A 200 2.58 -4.33 12.00
CA ASP A 200 2.51 -5.34 10.96
C ASP A 200 2.81 -4.73 9.60
N VAL A 201 3.55 -5.47 8.79
CA VAL A 201 3.81 -5.14 7.39
C VAL A 201 3.08 -6.16 6.53
N PHE A 202 2.35 -5.69 5.52
CA PHE A 202 1.53 -6.53 4.64
C PHE A 202 2.14 -6.59 3.25
N VAL A 203 2.38 -7.79 2.75
CA VAL A 203 2.82 -8.02 1.37
C VAL A 203 1.60 -8.02 0.45
N ARG A 204 1.62 -7.15 -0.56
CA ARG A 204 0.57 -6.97 -1.55
C ARG A 204 1.01 -7.50 -2.90
N ILE A 205 0.38 -8.58 -3.37
CA ILE A 205 0.73 -9.18 -4.65
C ILE A 205 0.07 -8.40 -5.77
N THR A 206 0.91 -7.80 -6.64
CA THR A 206 0.48 -7.02 -7.80
C THR A 206 0.75 -7.78 -9.10
N LYS A 207 0.17 -7.31 -10.22
CA LYS A 207 0.44 -7.80 -11.59
C LYS A 207 0.21 -9.31 -11.76
N LEU A 208 -0.81 -9.88 -11.10
CA LEU A 208 -1.23 -11.26 -11.41
C LEU A 208 -1.65 -11.34 -12.90
N PRO A 209 -1.12 -12.30 -13.71
CA PRO A 209 -1.32 -12.31 -15.15
C PRO A 209 -2.75 -12.65 -15.58
N ILE A 210 -3.45 -13.48 -14.79
CA ILE A 210 -4.79 -13.96 -15.13
C ILE A 210 -5.83 -13.10 -14.41
N VAL A 211 -6.83 -12.63 -15.16
CA VAL A 211 -8.00 -11.93 -14.62
C VAL A 211 -9.21 -12.85 -14.80
N ASP A 212 -9.81 -13.25 -13.70
CA ASP A 212 -10.97 -14.11 -13.68
C ASP A 212 -12.26 -13.28 -13.77
N GLN A 213 -13.22 -13.72 -14.57
CA GLN A 213 -14.55 -13.13 -14.57
C GLN A 213 -15.34 -13.58 -13.33
N ILE A 214 -16.10 -12.69 -12.72
CA ILE A 214 -16.91 -13.00 -11.53
C ILE A 214 -17.86 -14.18 -11.79
N ARG A 215 -18.36 -14.32 -13.01
CA ARG A 215 -19.26 -15.41 -13.40
C ARG A 215 -18.59 -16.77 -13.57
N ASP A 216 -17.28 -16.81 -13.77
CA ASP A 216 -16.52 -18.04 -14.02
C ASP A 216 -15.87 -18.61 -12.77
N ILE A 217 -15.98 -17.91 -11.64
CA ILE A 217 -15.51 -18.41 -10.35
C ILE A 217 -16.29 -19.67 -9.96
N ARG A 218 -15.56 -20.74 -9.66
CA ARG A 218 -16.08 -22.06 -9.27
C ARG A 218 -15.39 -22.57 -8.02
N GLN A 219 -15.75 -23.78 -7.59
CA GLN A 219 -15.14 -24.47 -6.46
C GLN A 219 -13.61 -24.62 -6.59
N ALA A 220 -13.09 -24.82 -7.80
CA ALA A 220 -11.65 -24.96 -8.04
C ALA A 220 -10.83 -23.74 -7.59
N HIS A 221 -11.44 -22.56 -7.59
CA HIS A 221 -10.79 -21.31 -7.15
C HIS A 221 -10.82 -21.10 -5.62
N LEU A 222 -11.44 -22.06 -4.88
CA LEU A 222 -11.61 -21.90 -3.44
C LEU A 222 -10.26 -21.95 -2.72
N ASN A 223 -10.01 -20.93 -1.91
CA ASN A 223 -8.76 -20.71 -1.18
C ASN A 223 -7.51 -20.47 -2.07
N CYS A 224 -7.71 -20.15 -3.35
CA CYS A 224 -6.65 -19.72 -4.26
C CYS A 224 -6.61 -18.19 -4.37
N LEU A 225 -5.47 -17.68 -4.84
CA LEU A 225 -5.32 -16.27 -5.15
C LEU A 225 -5.91 -15.99 -6.52
N ILE A 226 -6.95 -15.17 -6.57
CA ILE A 226 -7.61 -14.77 -7.81
C ILE A 226 -7.50 -13.27 -8.03
N LYS A 227 -7.57 -12.85 -9.29
CA LYS A 227 -7.68 -11.45 -9.67
C LYS A 227 -8.99 -11.24 -10.41
N ILE A 228 -9.83 -10.36 -9.93
CA ILE A 228 -11.13 -10.05 -10.50
C ILE A 228 -11.23 -8.57 -10.83
N SER A 229 -11.94 -8.24 -11.92
CA SER A 229 -12.25 -6.86 -12.32
C SER A 229 -13.75 -6.59 -12.20
N GLY A 230 -14.11 -5.35 -11.94
CA GLY A 230 -15.50 -4.92 -11.90
C GLY A 230 -15.70 -3.52 -11.38
N VAL A 231 -16.97 -3.14 -11.25
CA VAL A 231 -17.39 -1.83 -10.74
C VAL A 231 -17.88 -1.96 -9.31
N VAL A 232 -17.44 -1.07 -8.45
CA VAL A 232 -17.89 -0.98 -7.05
C VAL A 232 -19.30 -0.43 -7.00
N THR A 233 -20.28 -1.23 -6.56
CA THR A 233 -21.66 -0.79 -6.44
C THR A 233 -22.01 -0.29 -5.07
N ARG A 234 -21.50 -0.94 -4.03
CA ARG A 234 -21.82 -0.63 -2.64
C ARG A 234 -20.58 -0.78 -1.76
N ARG A 235 -20.46 0.08 -0.77
CA ARG A 235 -19.43 0.08 0.27
C ARG A 235 -20.08 0.31 1.63
N THR A 236 -19.64 -0.42 2.66
CA THR A 236 -20.06 -0.16 4.04
C THR A 236 -19.16 0.91 4.69
N GLY A 237 -19.57 1.42 5.83
CA GLY A 237 -18.66 2.14 6.71
C GLY A 237 -17.53 1.26 7.22
N VAL A 238 -16.55 1.87 7.87
CA VAL A 238 -15.44 1.16 8.51
C VAL A 238 -15.89 0.70 9.89
N PHE A 239 -15.71 -0.58 10.18
CA PHE A 239 -16.05 -1.18 11.47
C PHE A 239 -14.82 -1.76 12.13
N PRO A 240 -14.68 -1.65 13.47
CA PRO A 240 -13.68 -2.39 14.21
C PRO A 240 -14.06 -3.88 14.25
N GLN A 241 -13.16 -4.76 13.85
CA GLN A 241 -13.27 -6.20 13.96
C GLN A 241 -12.26 -6.73 14.99
N LEU A 242 -12.67 -7.71 15.78
CA LEU A 242 -11.82 -8.38 16.75
C LEU A 242 -10.68 -9.14 16.03
N ARG A 243 -9.45 -8.87 16.43
CA ARG A 243 -8.25 -9.61 15.97
C ARG A 243 -7.77 -10.57 17.04
N GLU A 244 -7.43 -10.04 18.19
CA GLU A 244 -6.97 -10.79 19.36
C GLU A 244 -7.81 -10.37 20.54
N VAL A 245 -8.52 -11.32 21.16
CA VAL A 245 -9.47 -11.01 22.23
C VAL A 245 -8.89 -11.44 23.56
N MET A 246 -8.99 -10.53 24.51
CA MET A 246 -8.74 -10.79 25.92
C MET A 246 -10.06 -10.98 26.64
N TYR A 247 -10.17 -12.06 27.44
CA TYR A 247 -11.37 -12.35 28.20
C TYR A 247 -11.12 -12.24 29.69
N ASP A 248 -12.04 -11.62 30.41
CA ASP A 248 -12.07 -11.59 31.87
C ASP A 248 -12.92 -12.74 32.38
N CYS A 249 -12.38 -13.51 33.30
CA CYS A 249 -13.14 -14.54 33.98
C CYS A 249 -14.15 -13.90 34.95
N GLY A 250 -15.45 -14.18 34.77
CA GLY A 250 -16.50 -13.60 35.62
C GLY A 250 -16.48 -14.09 37.06
N LYS A 251 -15.66 -15.09 37.41
CA LYS A 251 -15.55 -15.63 38.80
C LYS A 251 -14.36 -15.09 39.56
N CYS A 252 -13.17 -15.13 38.96
CA CYS A 252 -11.92 -14.75 39.66
C CYS A 252 -11.33 -13.43 39.15
N GLY A 253 -11.86 -12.86 38.03
CA GLY A 253 -11.33 -11.64 37.43
C GLY A 253 -10.03 -11.81 36.68
N PHE A 254 -9.52 -13.07 36.54
CA PHE A 254 -8.30 -13.32 35.78
C PHE A 254 -8.48 -13.06 34.30
N ILE A 255 -7.46 -12.46 33.65
CA ILE A 255 -7.47 -12.12 32.24
C ILE A 255 -6.85 -13.25 31.44
N VAL A 256 -7.65 -13.85 30.54
CA VAL A 256 -7.23 -14.95 29.66
C VAL A 256 -7.07 -14.44 28.25
N GLY A 257 -5.95 -14.73 27.60
CA GLY A 257 -5.65 -14.36 26.22
C GLY A 257 -4.18 -14.00 26.02
N PRO A 258 -3.77 -13.50 24.84
CA PRO A 258 -4.60 -13.17 23.67
C PRO A 258 -5.11 -14.41 22.91
N ILE A 259 -6.39 -14.41 22.55
CA ILE A 259 -6.98 -15.46 21.72
C ILE A 259 -7.22 -14.89 20.34
N ALA A 260 -6.49 -15.38 19.34
CA ALA A 260 -6.67 -14.99 17.96
C ALA A 260 -8.02 -15.48 17.44
N GLN A 261 -8.79 -14.54 16.88
CA GLN A 261 -10.08 -14.87 16.25
C GLN A 261 -9.85 -15.38 14.84
N ARG A 262 -10.39 -16.57 14.53
CA ARG A 262 -10.30 -17.14 13.19
C ARG A 262 -11.22 -16.39 12.26
N LYS A 263 -10.77 -16.19 11.02
CA LYS A 263 -11.57 -15.56 9.97
C LYS A 263 -12.79 -16.43 9.65
N GLY A 264 -13.98 -15.81 9.59
CA GLY A 264 -15.20 -16.47 9.14
C GLY A 264 -15.82 -17.50 10.09
N SER A 265 -15.36 -17.62 11.33
CA SER A 265 -15.96 -18.49 12.34
C SER A 265 -16.65 -17.70 13.46
N ASP A 266 -17.49 -18.37 14.22
CA ASP A 266 -18.06 -17.82 15.44
C ASP A 266 -16.94 -17.44 16.42
N GLU A 267 -17.28 -16.54 17.34
CA GLU A 267 -16.36 -16.03 18.36
C GLU A 267 -15.69 -17.16 19.13
N THR A 268 -14.36 -17.29 19.02
CA THR A 268 -13.58 -18.31 19.74
C THR A 268 -13.46 -17.90 21.20
N ARG A 269 -14.03 -18.70 22.10
CA ARG A 269 -14.00 -18.47 23.56
C ARG A 269 -13.04 -19.43 24.24
N PRO A 270 -12.41 -19.03 25.35
CA PRO A 270 -11.56 -19.92 26.12
C PRO A 270 -12.36 -21.08 26.73
N GLY A 271 -11.77 -22.27 26.79
CA GLY A 271 -12.42 -23.46 27.33
C GLY A 271 -12.55 -23.46 28.84
N SER A 272 -11.50 -23.05 29.56
CA SER A 272 -11.44 -23.01 31.05
C SER A 272 -10.48 -21.92 31.51
N CYS A 273 -10.73 -21.35 32.67
CA CYS A 273 -9.85 -20.41 33.33
C CYS A 273 -8.63 -21.16 33.94
N PRO A 274 -7.39 -20.70 33.71
CA PRO A 274 -6.20 -21.35 34.29
C PRO A 274 -6.13 -21.25 35.81
N GLU A 275 -6.70 -20.22 36.44
CA GLU A 275 -6.68 -20.04 37.87
C GLU A 275 -7.81 -20.79 38.60
N CYS A 276 -9.05 -20.51 38.25
CA CYS A 276 -10.20 -21.08 38.97
C CYS A 276 -10.84 -22.27 38.27
N GLN A 277 -10.30 -22.73 37.11
CA GLN A 277 -10.79 -23.86 36.30
C GLN A 277 -12.28 -23.75 35.90
N SER A 278 -12.88 -22.58 36.04
CA SER A 278 -14.25 -22.30 35.65
C SER A 278 -14.40 -22.25 34.12
N LYS A 279 -15.50 -22.77 33.58
CA LYS A 279 -15.86 -22.70 32.16
C LYS A 279 -16.59 -21.42 31.76
N GLY A 280 -16.65 -20.40 32.60
CA GLY A 280 -17.31 -19.12 32.32
C GLY A 280 -18.10 -18.61 33.54
N PRO A 281 -18.82 -17.50 33.43
CA PRO A 281 -19.01 -16.66 32.26
C PRO A 281 -17.75 -15.87 31.87
N TRP A 282 -17.59 -15.63 30.56
CA TRP A 282 -16.51 -14.85 29.99
C TRP A 282 -16.99 -13.48 29.57
N ARG A 283 -16.23 -12.43 29.90
CA ARG A 283 -16.48 -11.06 29.42
C ARG A 283 -15.32 -10.61 28.56
N VAL A 284 -15.62 -9.96 27.43
CA VAL A 284 -14.57 -9.38 26.58
C VAL A 284 -14.00 -8.14 27.29
N ASN A 285 -12.68 -8.12 27.45
CA ASN A 285 -11.98 -6.94 27.96
C ASN A 285 -11.70 -5.97 26.80
N ALA A 286 -12.50 -4.92 26.71
CA ALA A 286 -12.43 -3.95 25.61
C ALA A 286 -11.10 -3.18 25.57
N GLU A 287 -10.46 -2.94 26.72
CA GLU A 287 -9.22 -2.15 26.82
C GLU A 287 -7.99 -2.90 26.30
N LYS A 288 -7.92 -4.23 26.57
CA LYS A 288 -6.76 -5.06 26.22
C LYS A 288 -6.94 -5.82 24.90
N THR A 289 -8.14 -5.79 24.34
CA THR A 289 -8.47 -6.45 23.07
C THR A 289 -7.91 -5.66 21.90
N VAL A 290 -7.26 -6.34 20.95
CA VAL A 290 -6.72 -5.74 19.74
C VAL A 290 -7.76 -5.83 18.64
N TYR A 291 -8.10 -4.66 18.08
CA TYR A 291 -9.03 -4.53 16.96
C TYR A 291 -8.29 -4.31 15.66
N ARG A 292 -8.92 -4.67 14.55
CA ARG A 292 -8.50 -4.31 13.20
C ARG A 292 -9.63 -3.63 12.45
N ASN A 293 -9.31 -2.77 11.52
CA ASN A 293 -10.29 -2.13 10.67
C ASN A 293 -10.82 -3.11 9.63
N TYR A 294 -12.13 -3.07 9.40
CA TYR A 294 -12.88 -3.94 8.50
C TYR A 294 -13.86 -3.12 7.67
N GLN A 295 -13.91 -3.38 6.38
CA GLN A 295 -14.86 -2.80 5.46
C GLN A 295 -15.33 -3.86 4.46
N LYS A 296 -16.64 -3.85 4.16
CA LYS A 296 -17.24 -4.74 3.16
C LYS A 296 -17.60 -3.93 1.92
N MET A 297 -17.28 -4.47 0.78
CA MET A 297 -17.55 -3.87 -0.52
C MET A 297 -18.26 -4.90 -1.42
N THR A 298 -19.13 -4.42 -2.30
CA THR A 298 -19.78 -5.25 -3.33
C THR A 298 -19.26 -4.84 -4.68
N LEU A 299 -18.63 -5.78 -5.37
CA LEU A 299 -18.12 -5.64 -6.73
C LEU A 299 -19.08 -6.30 -7.70
N GLN A 300 -19.43 -5.60 -8.77
CA GLN A 300 -20.29 -6.07 -9.85
C GLN A 300 -19.51 -6.18 -11.15
N GLU A 301 -19.86 -7.14 -12.01
CA GLU A 301 -19.26 -7.26 -13.35
C GLU A 301 -19.41 -5.96 -14.14
N SER A 302 -18.35 -5.56 -14.86
CA SER A 302 -18.37 -4.38 -15.72
C SER A 302 -19.43 -4.55 -16.83
N PRO A 303 -20.27 -3.55 -17.10
CA PRO A 303 -21.32 -3.64 -18.11
C PRO A 303 -20.81 -4.01 -19.52
N GLY A 304 -19.57 -3.64 -19.84
CA GLY A 304 -18.94 -3.97 -21.13
C GLY A 304 -18.52 -5.44 -21.29
N GLU A 305 -18.36 -6.17 -20.20
CA GLU A 305 -17.92 -7.59 -20.20
C GLU A 305 -19.12 -8.56 -20.17
N VAL A 306 -20.30 -8.06 -19.79
CA VAL A 306 -21.50 -8.90 -19.66
C VAL A 306 -22.16 -9.10 -21.04
N PRO A 307 -22.36 -10.36 -21.48
CA PRO A 307 -23.09 -10.63 -22.72
C PRO A 307 -24.51 -10.06 -22.68
N ALA A 308 -24.98 -9.59 -23.85
CA ALA A 308 -26.32 -9.01 -23.97
C ALA A 308 -27.42 -9.95 -23.45
N GLY A 309 -28.38 -9.41 -22.72
CA GLY A 309 -29.50 -10.15 -22.14
C GLY A 309 -29.20 -10.92 -20.84
N ARG A 310 -28.00 -10.81 -20.28
CA ARG A 310 -27.67 -11.42 -18.98
C ARG A 310 -27.61 -10.39 -17.87
N ILE A 311 -28.05 -10.78 -16.68
CA ILE A 311 -27.95 -9.96 -15.47
C ILE A 311 -26.51 -10.02 -14.97
N PRO A 312 -25.87 -8.87 -14.67
CA PRO A 312 -24.53 -8.83 -14.09
C PRO A 312 -24.53 -9.46 -12.70
N ARG A 313 -23.48 -10.24 -12.41
CA ARG A 313 -23.28 -10.87 -11.10
C ARG A 313 -22.50 -9.93 -10.19
N SER A 314 -22.75 -10.07 -8.90
CA SER A 314 -22.01 -9.34 -7.88
C SER A 314 -21.31 -10.30 -6.92
N LYS A 315 -20.21 -9.82 -6.33
CA LYS A 315 -19.43 -10.54 -5.33
C LYS A 315 -19.10 -9.64 -4.15
N GLU A 316 -19.16 -10.21 -2.95
CA GLU A 316 -18.76 -9.52 -1.73
C GLU A 316 -17.24 -9.59 -1.55
N ILE A 317 -16.66 -8.47 -1.18
CA ILE A 317 -15.22 -8.29 -0.97
C ILE A 317 -15.01 -7.70 0.41
N ILE A 318 -14.06 -8.27 1.12
CA ILE A 318 -13.65 -7.79 2.44
C ILE A 318 -12.33 -7.05 2.29
N LEU A 319 -12.32 -5.79 2.71
CA LEU A 319 -11.15 -4.95 2.77
C LEU A 319 -10.67 -4.85 4.22
N LEU A 320 -9.37 -5.04 4.43
CA LEU A 320 -8.73 -5.01 5.74
C LEU A 320 -7.55 -4.02 5.72
N HIS A 321 -7.24 -3.51 6.90
CA HIS A 321 -6.06 -2.65 7.13
C HIS A 321 -6.03 -1.40 6.25
N ASP A 322 -4.97 -1.22 5.47
CA ASP A 322 -4.71 -0.06 4.60
C ASP A 322 -5.51 -0.04 3.29
N LEU A 323 -6.15 -1.16 2.90
CA LEU A 323 -7.01 -1.20 1.71
C LEU A 323 -8.35 -0.50 1.89
N ILE A 324 -8.67 -0.12 3.12
CA ILE A 324 -9.92 0.53 3.47
C ILE A 324 -9.99 1.92 2.84
N ASP A 325 -11.17 2.28 2.35
CA ASP A 325 -11.49 3.58 1.73
C ASP A 325 -10.71 3.91 0.43
N GLN A 326 -9.94 2.98 -0.11
CA GLN A 326 -9.22 3.20 -1.36
C GLN A 326 -10.14 3.27 -2.59
N ALA A 327 -11.27 2.56 -2.58
CA ALA A 327 -12.23 2.57 -3.69
C ALA A 327 -13.53 3.28 -3.32
N ARG A 328 -14.15 3.93 -4.30
CA ARG A 328 -15.44 4.61 -4.17
C ARG A 328 -16.51 3.87 -4.97
N PRO A 329 -17.80 3.96 -4.56
CA PRO A 329 -18.89 3.48 -5.40
C PRO A 329 -18.86 4.17 -6.77
N GLY A 330 -18.95 3.38 -7.84
CA GLY A 330 -18.81 3.83 -9.21
C GLY A 330 -17.42 3.62 -9.83
N ASP A 331 -16.37 3.42 -9.03
CA ASP A 331 -15.02 3.17 -9.55
C ASP A 331 -14.94 1.77 -10.19
N GLU A 332 -14.25 1.68 -11.33
CA GLU A 332 -13.82 0.40 -11.88
C GLU A 332 -12.48 0.01 -11.25
N VAL A 333 -12.46 -1.20 -10.66
CA VAL A 333 -11.31 -1.68 -9.89
C VAL A 333 -10.91 -3.09 -10.29
N GLU A 334 -9.61 -3.36 -10.18
CA GLU A 334 -9.03 -4.71 -10.22
C GLU A 334 -8.62 -5.10 -8.81
N ILE A 335 -9.08 -6.25 -8.36
CA ILE A 335 -8.83 -6.74 -7.01
C ILE A 335 -8.15 -8.09 -7.08
N THR A 336 -6.97 -8.19 -6.50
CA THR A 336 -6.30 -9.46 -6.24
C THR A 336 -6.61 -9.87 -4.81
N GLY A 337 -7.11 -11.08 -4.62
CA GLY A 337 -7.50 -11.52 -3.29
C GLY A 337 -7.71 -13.03 -3.18
N ILE A 338 -7.95 -13.49 -1.98
CA ILE A 338 -8.19 -14.89 -1.65
C ILE A 338 -9.70 -15.17 -1.71
N TYR A 339 -10.10 -16.12 -2.53
CA TYR A 339 -11.48 -16.56 -2.59
C TYR A 339 -11.78 -17.54 -1.47
N THR A 340 -12.63 -17.13 -0.52
CA THR A 340 -12.89 -17.87 0.71
C THR A 340 -14.39 -18.12 0.89
N ASN A 341 -14.73 -19.20 1.58
CA ASN A 341 -16.10 -19.52 1.97
C ASN A 341 -16.34 -19.17 3.46
N ASN A 342 -17.59 -18.85 3.77
CA ASN A 342 -18.08 -18.67 5.13
C ASN A 342 -19.30 -19.55 5.36
N PHE A 343 -19.35 -20.18 6.52
CA PHE A 343 -20.50 -20.98 6.93
C PHE A 343 -21.55 -20.08 7.59
N GLU A 344 -22.67 -19.86 6.91
CA GLU A 344 -23.81 -19.14 7.46
C GLU A 344 -24.89 -20.13 7.91
N SER A 345 -25.08 -20.24 9.21
CA SER A 345 -26.09 -21.13 9.81
C SER A 345 -27.53 -20.77 9.41
N SER A 346 -27.79 -19.50 9.08
CA SER A 346 -29.09 -19.01 8.63
C SER A 346 -29.48 -19.57 7.27
N LEU A 347 -28.56 -19.61 6.31
CA LEU A 347 -28.78 -20.18 4.97
C LEU A 347 -29.03 -21.68 5.03
N ASN A 348 -28.35 -22.39 5.91
CA ASN A 348 -28.46 -23.84 6.03
C ASN A 348 -29.78 -24.29 6.65
N ARG A 349 -30.33 -23.50 7.57
CA ARG A 349 -31.68 -23.81 8.15
C ARG A 349 -32.81 -23.66 7.15
N ALA A 350 -32.70 -22.67 6.24
CA ALA A 350 -33.75 -22.39 5.27
C ALA A 350 -33.79 -23.43 4.13
N ASN A 351 -32.63 -23.92 3.68
CA ASN A 351 -32.52 -24.72 2.45
C ASN A 351 -32.32 -26.22 2.68
N GLY A 352 -32.12 -26.69 3.91
CA GLY A 352 -31.92 -28.11 4.23
C GLY A 352 -30.60 -28.73 3.73
N PHE A 353 -29.80 -28.00 2.94
CA PHE A 353 -28.46 -28.39 2.46
C PHE A 353 -27.40 -27.45 2.99
N PRO A 354 -26.20 -27.95 3.32
CA PRO A 354 -25.08 -27.10 3.77
C PRO A 354 -24.53 -26.26 2.61
N VAL A 355 -25.08 -25.06 2.44
CA VAL A 355 -24.63 -24.05 1.46
C VAL A 355 -23.75 -23.05 2.15
N PHE A 356 -22.64 -22.71 1.52
CA PHE A 356 -21.68 -21.74 2.03
C PHE A 356 -21.80 -20.42 1.24
N SER A 357 -21.83 -19.30 1.94
CA SER A 357 -21.61 -18.02 1.33
C SER A 357 -20.12 -17.86 0.99
N THR A 358 -19.82 -17.16 -0.08
CA THR A 358 -18.45 -16.99 -0.54
C THR A 358 -18.14 -15.52 -0.73
N TYR A 359 -16.94 -15.13 -0.33
CA TYR A 359 -16.43 -13.77 -0.45
C TYR A 359 -14.98 -13.79 -0.88
N VAL A 360 -14.44 -12.63 -1.28
CA VAL A 360 -13.03 -12.44 -1.60
C VAL A 360 -12.42 -11.57 -0.53
N GLU A 361 -11.37 -12.06 0.13
CA GLU A 361 -10.55 -11.25 1.00
C GLU A 361 -9.49 -10.55 0.15
N ALA A 362 -9.57 -9.24 0.02
CA ALA A 362 -8.67 -8.46 -0.82
C ALA A 362 -7.25 -8.45 -0.23
N ASN A 363 -6.28 -8.74 -1.09
CA ASN A 363 -4.87 -8.55 -0.81
C ASN A 363 -4.35 -7.26 -1.45
N HIS A 364 -4.75 -6.96 -2.70
CA HIS A 364 -4.36 -5.76 -3.41
C HIS A 364 -5.55 -5.19 -4.18
N LEU A 365 -5.65 -3.87 -4.26
CA LEU A 365 -6.68 -3.15 -4.98
C LEU A 365 -6.03 -2.11 -5.90
N SER A 366 -6.36 -2.18 -7.19
CA SER A 366 -5.94 -1.20 -8.20
C SER A 366 -7.15 -0.59 -8.86
N ARG A 367 -7.21 0.73 -9.00
CA ARG A 367 -8.25 1.41 -9.78
C ARG A 367 -7.89 1.38 -11.25
N LYS A 368 -8.86 1.03 -12.08
CA LYS A 368 -8.73 1.02 -13.53
C LYS A 368 -9.23 2.37 -14.06
N GLY A 369 -8.33 3.21 -14.46
CA GLY A 369 -8.68 4.52 -15.01
C GLY A 369 -8.62 5.68 -14.02
N ASP A 370 -8.26 6.83 -14.44
CA ASP A 370 -8.29 8.20 -13.97
C ASP A 370 -7.03 8.78 -13.30
N ALA A 371 -6.46 8.14 -12.30
CA ALA A 371 -5.32 8.77 -11.62
C ALA A 371 -4.02 8.71 -12.45
N ASN A 372 -3.86 7.67 -13.28
CA ASN A 372 -2.61 7.45 -14.01
C ASN A 372 -2.54 8.15 -15.37
N ALA A 373 -3.68 8.39 -16.02
CA ALA A 373 -3.67 9.05 -17.33
C ALA A 373 -3.22 10.52 -17.24
N ALA A 374 -3.59 11.22 -16.16
CA ALA A 374 -3.20 12.61 -15.96
C ALA A 374 -1.78 12.78 -15.37
N THR A 375 -1.26 11.76 -14.69
CA THR A 375 0.06 11.82 -14.01
C THR A 375 1.21 11.35 -14.90
N ASN A 376 0.94 10.51 -15.89
CA ASN A 376 1.97 9.94 -16.77
C ASN A 376 2.10 10.70 -18.10
N LEU A 377 1.96 12.03 -18.06
CA LEU A 377 2.29 12.87 -19.21
C LEU A 377 3.79 12.75 -19.47
N THR A 378 4.15 12.25 -20.64
CA THR A 378 5.53 12.25 -21.10
C THR A 378 6.02 13.69 -21.30
N ASP A 379 7.33 13.90 -21.28
CA ASP A 379 7.85 15.24 -21.49
C ASP A 379 7.56 15.74 -22.92
N GLU A 380 7.45 14.82 -23.88
CA GLU A 380 6.98 15.09 -25.24
C GLU A 380 5.54 15.62 -25.26
N ASP A 381 4.63 14.99 -24.51
CA ASP A 381 3.23 15.44 -24.37
C ASP A 381 3.15 16.83 -23.76
N LYS A 382 3.97 17.13 -22.75
CA LYS A 382 4.03 18.46 -22.12
C LYS A 382 4.51 19.52 -23.10
N GLU A 383 5.50 19.22 -23.94
CA GLU A 383 5.97 20.13 -24.98
C GLU A 383 4.91 20.34 -26.06
N GLU A 384 4.21 19.30 -26.46
CA GLU A 384 3.10 19.42 -27.43
C GLU A 384 1.96 20.26 -26.88
N ILE A 385 1.55 20.07 -25.63
CA ILE A 385 0.56 20.89 -24.94
C ILE A 385 0.99 22.36 -24.91
N ARG A 386 2.25 22.64 -24.56
CA ARG A 386 2.79 24.03 -24.59
C ARG A 386 2.80 24.63 -25.97
N ARG A 387 3.10 23.85 -27.00
CA ARG A 387 3.06 24.29 -28.40
C ARG A 387 1.63 24.62 -28.82
N LEU A 388 0.66 23.77 -28.51
CA LEU A 388 -0.75 23.99 -28.81
C LEU A 388 -1.33 25.18 -28.04
N ALA A 389 -0.92 25.42 -26.82
CA ALA A 389 -1.34 26.56 -26.00
C ALA A 389 -0.93 27.92 -26.60
N ARG A 390 0.12 27.95 -27.42
CA ARG A 390 0.56 29.17 -28.13
C ARG A 390 -0.17 29.44 -29.46
N ASP A 391 -0.99 28.48 -29.92
CA ASP A 391 -1.72 28.63 -31.18
C ASP A 391 -2.90 29.60 -31.00
N PRO A 392 -2.94 30.73 -31.71
CA PRO A 392 -4.03 31.71 -31.58
C PRO A 392 -5.39 31.17 -32.04
N GLN A 393 -5.42 30.06 -32.79
CA GLN A 393 -6.66 29.41 -33.25
C GLN A 393 -7.03 28.15 -32.40
N ILE A 394 -6.41 27.98 -31.24
CA ILE A 394 -6.61 26.78 -30.39
C ILE A 394 -8.09 26.54 -30.07
N ALA A 395 -8.85 27.58 -29.77
CA ALA A 395 -10.27 27.47 -29.46
C ALA A 395 -11.07 26.85 -30.62
N ARG A 396 -10.80 27.27 -31.87
CA ARG A 396 -11.46 26.70 -33.07
C ARG A 396 -11.05 25.21 -33.27
N ARG A 397 -9.80 24.87 -33.00
CA ARG A 397 -9.33 23.48 -33.11
C ARG A 397 -10.01 22.60 -32.07
N ILE A 398 -10.12 23.07 -30.83
CA ILE A 398 -10.83 22.35 -29.76
C ILE A 398 -12.29 22.13 -30.13
N ILE A 399 -13.00 23.18 -30.57
CA ILE A 399 -14.40 23.06 -30.97
C ILE A 399 -14.57 22.03 -32.11
N LYS A 400 -13.68 22.03 -33.10
CA LYS A 400 -13.72 21.07 -34.22
C LYS A 400 -13.39 19.63 -33.75
N SER A 401 -12.57 19.46 -32.71
CA SER A 401 -12.19 18.14 -32.21
C SER A 401 -13.25 17.46 -31.32
N ILE A 402 -14.16 18.25 -30.70
CA ILE A 402 -15.21 17.72 -29.84
C ILE A 402 -16.17 16.80 -30.58
N ALA A 403 -16.59 17.21 -31.79
CA ALA A 403 -17.53 16.43 -32.60
C ALA A 403 -17.20 16.54 -34.11
N PRO A 404 -16.15 15.84 -34.59
CA PRO A 404 -15.69 15.97 -35.97
C PRO A 404 -16.70 15.47 -37.04
N SER A 405 -17.62 14.59 -36.63
CA SER A 405 -18.68 14.04 -37.50
C SER A 405 -19.89 14.97 -37.67
N ILE A 406 -20.02 16.01 -36.84
CA ILE A 406 -21.14 16.93 -36.89
C ILE A 406 -20.75 18.18 -37.72
N HIS A 407 -21.33 18.30 -38.88
CA HIS A 407 -21.09 19.44 -39.79
C HIS A 407 -22.38 20.24 -40.00
N GLY A 408 -22.23 21.55 -40.22
CA GLY A 408 -23.31 22.40 -40.67
C GLY A 408 -24.30 22.89 -39.63
N LEU A 409 -24.14 22.53 -38.36
CA LEU A 409 -24.96 23.10 -37.30
C LEU A 409 -24.37 24.41 -36.81
N SER A 410 -25.11 25.49 -37.05
CA SER A 410 -24.81 26.80 -36.45
C SER A 410 -25.25 26.78 -34.99
N LEU A 411 -24.54 27.48 -34.10
CA LEU A 411 -24.88 27.70 -32.71
C LEU A 411 -26.33 28.19 -32.47
N ILE A 412 -27.00 28.64 -33.50
CA ILE A 412 -28.43 29.07 -33.47
C ILE A 412 -29.39 27.86 -33.41
N HIS A 413 -28.91 26.65 -33.71
CA HIS A 413 -29.72 25.43 -33.77
C HIS A 413 -29.45 24.46 -32.61
N ILE A 414 -28.60 24.85 -31.69
CA ILE A 414 -28.39 24.20 -30.41
C ILE A 414 -29.05 25.04 -29.31
#